data_d173b44eed02e189ab3cca032b6e759f
#
_entry.id   d173b44eed02e189ab3cca032b6e759f
#
_cell.length_a   1.000
_cell.length_b   1.000
_cell.length_c   1.000
_cell.angle_alpha   90.00
_cell.angle_beta   90.00
_cell.angle_gamma   90.00
#
_symmetry.space_group_name_H-M   'P 1'
#
loop_
_entity.id
_entity.type
_entity.pdbx_description
1 polymer ?
#
loop_
_entity_poly.entity_id
_entity_poly.type
_entity_poly.pdbx_seq_one_letter_code
_entity_poly.pdbx_strand_id
1 'polypeptide(L)'
;MKGSGTQESPYQITTCQELQEVMAINGAYGIVMNDLDCNKEGITEWDVYITESRFFAEIDFQNHILNNVYIKSNGYFCGCSYDKVGTIKNACILNVYENGGQGFSRNVGFYHCAISIYANSFKSYIIWASNSAAYMELCNLYVENTNSNKYTWFNVWGKESDCYFKNSLLTLKGDIGKSNGNSLLFIRDGYSSSNFLVMKDCLIEGRLYGVTNSNFLDGGNSNKSATTGCVYNIDLTENTFSKIGNDNSGTVNIVNKDLLPTNMTLSDKYQLVSSEDILNPDILTSLGFPVSEVV
;
A
#
# COMPACT_ATOMS: atom_id res chain seq x y z
N MET A 1 19.09 4.61 23.23
CA MET A 1 19.28 5.24 21.89
C MET A 1 20.30 6.38 21.95
N LYS A 2 21.14 6.54 20.91
CA LYS A 2 22.00 7.71 20.70
C LYS A 2 21.26 8.71 19.78
N GLY A 3 21.69 9.97 19.78
CA GLY A 3 21.03 11.04 19.02
C GLY A 3 20.04 11.83 19.88
N SER A 4 19.52 12.91 19.30
CA SER A 4 18.53 13.80 19.95
C SER A 4 17.15 13.76 19.27
N GLY A 5 17.02 12.98 18.20
CA GLY A 5 15.78 12.84 17.43
C GLY A 5 15.47 14.01 16.50
N THR A 6 16.45 14.90 16.27
CA THR A 6 16.35 15.95 15.27
C THR A 6 16.88 15.49 13.90
N GLN A 7 16.63 16.23 12.86
CA GLN A 7 17.14 15.93 11.53
C GLN A 7 18.67 15.92 11.47
N GLU A 8 19.31 16.82 12.21
CA GLU A 8 20.79 16.93 12.30
C GLU A 8 21.41 15.86 13.20
N SER A 9 20.63 15.33 14.14
CA SER A 9 21.08 14.32 15.11
C SER A 9 19.97 13.29 15.36
N PRO A 10 19.63 12.45 14.36
CA PRO A 10 18.54 11.48 14.47
C PRO A 10 18.84 10.42 15.53
N TYR A 11 17.81 9.82 16.08
CA TYR A 11 17.96 8.66 16.96
C TYR A 11 18.58 7.49 16.18
N GLN A 12 19.63 6.90 16.73
CA GLN A 12 20.24 5.68 16.21
C GLN A 12 19.49 4.47 16.77
N ILE A 13 18.86 3.73 15.89
CA ILE A 13 17.98 2.60 16.20
C ILE A 13 18.75 1.32 15.92
N THR A 14 18.87 0.46 16.91
CA THR A 14 19.61 -0.82 16.83
C THR A 14 18.78 -2.03 17.21
N THR A 15 17.56 -1.80 17.73
CA THR A 15 16.63 -2.87 18.13
C THR A 15 15.20 -2.56 17.66
N CYS A 16 14.36 -3.60 17.53
CA CYS A 16 12.93 -3.45 17.22
C CYS A 16 12.20 -2.65 18.32
N GLN A 17 12.60 -2.80 19.58
CA GLN A 17 12.02 -2.02 20.66
C GLN A 17 12.33 -0.53 20.51
N GLU A 18 13.58 -0.17 20.22
CA GLU A 18 13.97 1.23 19.97
C GLU A 18 13.20 1.82 18.77
N LEU A 19 12.97 1.02 17.73
CA LEU A 19 12.16 1.45 16.57
C LEU A 19 10.72 1.80 16.98
N GLN A 20 10.07 0.97 17.78
CA GLN A 20 8.73 1.26 18.31
C GLN A 20 8.71 2.52 19.19
N GLU A 21 9.74 2.70 20.03
CA GLU A 21 9.87 3.88 20.88
C GLU A 21 10.00 5.16 20.05
N VAL A 22 10.85 5.16 18.99
CA VAL A 22 11.04 6.32 18.10
C VAL A 22 9.76 6.65 17.35
N MET A 23 9.03 5.64 16.86
CA MET A 23 7.73 5.84 16.21
C MET A 23 6.69 6.48 17.12
N ALA A 24 6.91 6.44 18.43
CA ALA A 24 6.01 7.05 19.43
C ALA A 24 6.44 8.46 19.86
N ILE A 25 7.59 8.97 19.43
CA ILE A 25 8.11 10.30 19.80
C ILE A 25 7.69 11.33 18.76
N ASN A 26 7.03 12.40 19.21
CA ASN A 26 6.53 13.46 18.31
C ASN A 26 7.66 14.18 17.58
N GLY A 27 7.55 14.19 16.25
CA GLY A 27 8.50 14.87 15.37
C GLY A 27 9.87 14.21 15.29
N ALA A 28 10.02 12.96 15.79
CA ALA A 28 11.28 12.28 15.82
C ALA A 28 11.82 11.95 14.44
N TYR A 29 13.13 12.11 14.28
CA TYR A 29 13.94 11.55 13.20
C TYR A 29 14.73 10.37 13.72
N GLY A 30 14.72 9.26 12.97
CA GLY A 30 15.44 8.05 13.29
C GLY A 30 16.25 7.51 12.13
N ILE A 31 17.37 6.85 12.42
CA ILE A 31 18.15 6.07 11.47
C ILE A 31 18.36 4.67 12.02
N VAL A 32 18.08 3.67 11.18
CA VAL A 32 18.32 2.26 11.53
C VAL A 32 19.78 1.93 11.22
N MET A 33 20.48 1.33 12.18
CA MET A 33 21.93 1.14 12.13
C MET A 33 22.36 -0.28 11.79
N ASN A 34 21.45 -1.23 11.81
CA ASN A 34 21.66 -2.65 11.49
C ASN A 34 20.34 -3.32 11.16
N ASP A 35 20.40 -4.52 10.60
CA ASP A 35 19.21 -5.34 10.40
C ASP A 35 18.54 -5.66 11.73
N LEU A 36 17.21 -5.60 11.74
CA LEU A 36 16.36 -5.85 12.91
C LEU A 36 15.53 -7.11 12.67
N ASP A 37 15.50 -8.01 13.64
CA ASP A 37 14.67 -9.22 13.59
C ASP A 37 13.90 -9.35 14.91
N CYS A 38 12.60 -9.03 14.86
CA CYS A 38 11.79 -8.97 16.07
C CYS A 38 11.67 -10.32 16.79
N ASN A 39 11.69 -11.44 16.05
CA ASN A 39 11.70 -12.77 16.67
C ASN A 39 12.99 -13.03 17.45
N LYS A 40 14.15 -12.67 16.90
CA LYS A 40 15.43 -12.84 17.58
C LYS A 40 15.55 -11.97 18.82
N GLU A 41 14.89 -10.82 18.81
CA GLU A 41 14.82 -9.92 19.96
C GLU A 41 13.75 -10.32 20.98
N GLY A 42 12.97 -11.38 20.73
CA GLY A 42 11.90 -11.86 21.60
C GLY A 42 10.65 -10.97 21.60
N ILE A 43 10.49 -10.11 20.59
CA ILE A 43 9.32 -9.26 20.42
C ILE A 43 8.25 -10.07 19.67
N THR A 44 7.26 -10.53 20.42
CA THR A 44 6.16 -11.35 19.91
C THR A 44 4.93 -10.54 19.52
N GLU A 45 4.86 -9.27 19.94
CA GLU A 45 3.78 -8.36 19.59
C GLU A 45 4.35 -6.97 19.25
N TRP A 46 3.94 -6.46 18.10
CA TRP A 46 4.22 -5.10 17.68
C TRP A 46 3.05 -4.20 18.07
N ASP A 47 3.29 -3.29 18.99
CA ASP A 47 2.26 -2.44 19.59
C ASP A 47 2.57 -0.95 19.38
N VAL A 48 2.34 -0.46 18.17
CA VAL A 48 2.34 0.97 17.90
C VAL A 48 0.90 1.46 17.94
N TYR A 49 0.49 1.97 19.10
CA TYR A 49 -0.84 2.56 19.26
C TYR A 49 -0.84 4.03 18.83
N ILE A 50 -1.73 4.38 17.91
CA ILE A 50 -1.83 5.75 17.39
C ILE A 50 -2.77 6.54 18.28
N THR A 51 -2.24 7.54 18.97
CA THR A 51 -3.04 8.55 19.68
C THR A 51 -3.22 9.80 18.81
N GLU A 52 -4.14 10.68 19.18
CA GLU A 52 -4.46 11.89 18.40
C GLU A 52 -3.30 12.90 18.24
N SER A 53 -2.22 12.75 19.02
CA SER A 53 -1.08 13.68 19.00
C SER A 53 0.24 13.06 18.56
N ARG A 54 0.29 11.77 18.25
CA ARG A 54 1.57 11.09 17.93
C ARG A 54 1.89 11.17 16.45
N PHE A 55 3.14 11.50 16.13
CA PHE A 55 3.71 11.36 14.80
C PHE A 55 5.25 11.33 14.90
N PHE A 56 5.90 10.47 14.14
CA PHE A 56 7.33 10.60 13.83
C PHE A 56 7.49 11.44 12.55
N ALA A 57 8.62 12.11 12.38
CA ALA A 57 8.87 12.88 11.17
C ALA A 57 9.40 11.98 10.05
N GLU A 58 10.51 11.30 10.30
CA GLU A 58 11.15 10.44 9.31
C GLU A 58 11.94 9.32 9.99
N ILE A 59 11.90 8.12 9.42
CA ILE A 59 12.77 7.01 9.79
C ILE A 59 13.46 6.50 8.52
N ASP A 60 14.79 6.62 8.47
CA ASP A 60 15.63 6.12 7.39
C ASP A 60 16.24 4.77 7.79
N PHE A 61 15.89 3.74 7.05
CA PHE A 61 16.41 2.40 7.29
C PHE A 61 17.80 2.18 6.70
N GLN A 62 18.33 3.10 5.90
CA GLN A 62 19.64 2.97 5.26
C GLN A 62 19.84 1.64 4.53
N ASN A 63 18.79 1.10 3.95
CA ASN A 63 18.69 -0.22 3.32
C ASN A 63 18.81 -1.42 4.26
N HIS A 64 18.67 -1.22 5.58
CA HIS A 64 18.59 -2.31 6.53
C HIS A 64 17.23 -3.02 6.48
N ILE A 65 17.22 -4.27 6.93
CA ILE A 65 16.06 -5.14 6.95
C ILE A 65 15.37 -5.05 8.31
N LEU A 66 14.04 -4.95 8.29
CA LEU A 66 13.18 -5.25 9.43
C LEU A 66 12.40 -6.53 9.14
N ASN A 67 12.48 -7.52 10.01
CA ASN A 67 11.90 -8.83 9.80
C ASN A 67 11.03 -9.31 10.96
N ASN A 68 10.03 -10.15 10.65
CA ASN A 68 9.19 -10.85 11.62
C ASN A 68 8.40 -9.92 12.56
N VAL A 69 7.62 -9.02 11.97
CA VAL A 69 6.76 -8.09 12.71
C VAL A 69 5.38 -8.70 12.92
N TYR A 70 4.93 -8.84 14.15
CA TYR A 70 3.60 -9.36 14.50
C TYR A 70 2.72 -8.25 15.04
N ILE A 71 1.87 -7.67 14.19
CA ILE A 71 1.01 -6.56 14.60
C ILE A 71 -0.07 -7.05 15.56
N LYS A 72 -0.12 -6.42 16.73
CA LYS A 72 -1.09 -6.70 17.78
C LYS A 72 -2.52 -6.39 17.35
N SER A 73 -3.48 -7.12 17.89
CA SER A 73 -4.91 -6.83 17.70
C SER A 73 -5.25 -5.38 18.05
N ASN A 74 -5.89 -4.69 17.10
CA ASN A 74 -6.20 -3.25 17.12
C ASN A 74 -4.98 -2.30 17.02
N GLY A 75 -3.78 -2.80 16.71
CA GLY A 75 -2.58 -2.01 16.46
C GLY A 75 -2.35 -1.70 14.97
N TYR A 76 -1.30 -0.93 14.73
CA TYR A 76 -0.72 -0.67 13.41
C TYR A 76 0.76 -1.02 13.43
N PHE A 77 1.35 -1.26 12.25
CA PHE A 77 2.80 -1.27 12.15
C PHE A 77 3.37 0.11 12.46
N CYS A 78 2.82 1.15 11.83
CA CYS A 78 3.20 2.53 12.06
C CYS A 78 2.03 3.47 11.82
N GLY A 79 2.11 4.69 12.38
CA GLY A 79 1.07 5.66 12.09
C GLY A 79 1.30 7.03 12.73
N CYS A 80 0.65 8.00 12.10
CA CYS A 80 0.66 9.38 12.54
C CYS A 80 -0.77 9.88 12.81
N SER A 81 -0.87 10.95 13.59
CA SER A 81 -2.13 11.62 13.91
C SER A 81 -2.82 12.21 12.68
N TYR A 82 -4.03 12.72 12.85
CA TYR A 82 -4.95 13.10 11.76
C TYR A 82 -4.41 14.12 10.77
N ASP A 83 -3.52 15.01 11.17
CA ASP A 83 -3.03 16.14 10.37
C ASP A 83 -1.51 16.05 10.05
N LYS A 84 -0.92 14.90 10.34
CA LYS A 84 0.53 14.69 10.18
C LYS A 84 0.81 13.48 9.31
N VAL A 85 1.89 13.57 8.55
CA VAL A 85 2.42 12.47 7.75
C VAL A 85 3.84 12.18 8.21
N GLY A 86 4.10 10.93 8.59
CA GLY A 86 5.47 10.45 8.81
C GLY A 86 6.01 9.81 7.54
N THR A 87 7.32 9.68 7.45
CA THR A 87 7.98 9.03 6.32
C THR A 87 8.88 7.89 6.77
N ILE A 88 8.75 6.74 6.11
CA ILE A 88 9.70 5.63 6.20
C ILE A 88 10.38 5.49 4.85
N LYS A 89 11.70 5.44 4.84
CA LYS A 89 12.46 5.35 3.59
C LYS A 89 13.61 4.34 3.64
N ASN A 90 14.00 3.87 2.45
CA ASN A 90 15.11 2.95 2.24
C ASN A 90 14.99 1.69 3.12
N ALA A 91 13.80 1.10 3.18
CA ALA A 91 13.49 0.00 4.09
C ALA A 91 13.20 -1.30 3.31
N CYS A 92 13.68 -2.41 3.86
CA CYS A 92 13.24 -3.75 3.48
C CYS A 92 12.47 -4.35 4.66
N ILE A 93 11.11 -4.25 4.64
CA ILE A 93 10.22 -4.69 5.73
C ILE A 93 9.58 -6.01 5.31
N LEU A 94 10.06 -7.10 5.91
CA LEU A 94 9.68 -8.45 5.52
C LEU A 94 8.87 -9.15 6.60
N ASN A 95 8.01 -10.08 6.16
CA ASN A 95 7.26 -10.95 7.06
C ASN A 95 6.48 -10.18 8.13
N VAL A 96 5.68 -9.21 7.67
CA VAL A 96 4.73 -8.52 8.55
C VAL A 96 3.48 -9.38 8.64
N TYR A 97 3.20 -9.87 9.84
CA TYR A 97 2.02 -10.67 10.13
C TYR A 97 0.99 -9.83 10.87
N GLU A 98 -0.21 -9.83 10.34
CA GLU A 98 -1.32 -9.12 10.94
C GLU A 98 -2.33 -10.13 11.48
N ASN A 99 -2.68 -9.98 12.75
CA ASN A 99 -3.53 -10.91 13.47
C ASN A 99 -4.68 -10.19 14.19
N GLY A 100 -5.53 -9.50 13.43
CA GLY A 100 -6.67 -8.73 13.95
C GLY A 100 -6.36 -7.26 14.22
N GLY A 101 -5.28 -6.72 13.68
CA GLY A 101 -4.93 -5.31 13.73
C GLY A 101 -5.91 -4.40 12.99
N GLN A 102 -5.77 -3.11 13.16
CA GLN A 102 -6.54 -2.13 12.41
C GLN A 102 -5.98 -1.89 11.01
N GLY A 103 -4.68 -2.12 10.82
CA GLY A 103 -4.04 -1.96 9.53
C GLY A 103 -2.52 -1.99 9.59
N PHE A 104 -1.88 -1.90 8.41
CA PHE A 104 -0.44 -1.80 8.35
C PHE A 104 0.02 -0.38 8.68
N SER A 105 -0.50 0.63 7.99
CA SER A 105 -0.08 2.02 8.25
C SER A 105 -1.23 3.02 8.21
N ARG A 106 -1.04 4.13 8.94
CA ARG A 106 -1.96 5.26 8.94
C ARG A 106 -1.21 6.58 8.81
N ASN A 107 -1.53 7.38 7.77
CA ASN A 107 -0.89 8.67 7.50
C ASN A 107 0.64 8.57 7.43
N VAL A 108 1.15 7.56 6.72
CA VAL A 108 2.58 7.34 6.54
C VAL A 108 2.91 7.22 5.07
N GLY A 109 3.97 7.89 4.66
CA GLY A 109 4.60 7.75 3.37
C GLY A 109 5.73 6.72 3.39
N PHE A 110 5.81 5.92 2.35
CA PHE A 110 6.92 4.99 2.11
C PHE A 110 7.65 5.41 0.84
N TYR A 111 8.96 5.55 0.93
CA TYR A 111 9.81 5.91 -0.18
C TYR A 111 10.96 4.93 -0.32
N HIS A 112 11.12 4.35 -1.52
CA HIS A 112 12.16 3.36 -1.79
C HIS A 112 12.16 2.20 -0.78
N CYS A 113 10.99 1.54 -0.65
CA CYS A 113 10.79 0.45 0.30
C CYS A 113 10.32 -0.83 -0.39
N ALA A 114 10.81 -1.98 0.11
CA ALA A 114 10.24 -3.29 -0.18
C ALA A 114 9.50 -3.79 1.06
N ILE A 115 8.22 -4.17 0.89
CA ILE A 115 7.33 -4.52 2.01
C ILE A 115 6.59 -5.80 1.69
N SER A 116 6.60 -6.77 2.60
CA SER A 116 5.75 -7.97 2.49
C SER A 116 4.83 -8.12 3.70
N ILE A 117 3.53 -8.25 3.43
CA ILE A 117 2.46 -8.32 4.42
C ILE A 117 1.68 -9.61 4.23
N TYR A 118 1.51 -10.36 5.32
CA TYR A 118 0.67 -11.55 5.40
C TYR A 118 -0.54 -11.25 6.27
N ALA A 119 -1.66 -11.00 5.62
CA ALA A 119 -2.89 -10.61 6.27
C ALA A 119 -3.75 -11.83 6.59
N ASN A 120 -3.92 -12.16 7.86
CA ASN A 120 -4.80 -13.24 8.30
C ASN A 120 -6.17 -12.73 8.75
N SER A 121 -6.27 -11.49 9.18
CA SER A 121 -7.52 -10.98 9.75
C SER A 121 -7.63 -9.46 9.80
N PHE A 122 -7.22 -8.74 8.77
CA PHE A 122 -7.43 -7.29 8.75
C PHE A 122 -8.90 -6.94 8.99
N LYS A 123 -9.12 -6.14 10.00
CA LYS A 123 -10.45 -5.56 10.22
C LYS A 123 -10.70 -4.41 9.26
N SER A 124 -9.63 -3.81 8.67
CA SER A 124 -9.84 -2.60 7.92
C SER A 124 -8.83 -2.28 6.83
N TYR A 125 -7.53 -2.01 7.10
CA TYR A 125 -6.75 -1.25 6.12
C TYR A 125 -5.29 -1.66 6.01
N ILE A 126 -4.77 -1.80 4.79
CA ILE A 126 -3.33 -1.91 4.61
C ILE A 126 -2.72 -0.52 4.77
N ILE A 127 -3.21 0.45 4.00
CA ILE A 127 -2.77 1.84 4.09
C ILE A 127 -4.00 2.72 4.31
N TRP A 128 -3.94 3.55 5.32
CA TRP A 128 -5.01 4.45 5.68
C TRP A 128 -4.53 5.91 5.70
N ALA A 129 -5.14 6.75 4.88
CA ALA A 129 -5.02 8.20 4.98
C ALA A 129 -6.24 8.75 5.71
N SER A 130 -6.02 9.55 6.74
CA SER A 130 -7.08 10.12 7.57
C SER A 130 -6.81 11.59 7.83
N ASN A 131 -7.53 12.48 7.14
CA ASN A 131 -7.34 13.94 7.14
C ASN A 131 -5.92 14.40 6.79
N SER A 132 -5.18 13.57 6.07
CA SER A 132 -3.80 13.79 5.70
C SER A 132 -3.48 12.97 4.45
N ALA A 133 -2.22 12.65 4.20
CA ALA A 133 -1.83 11.83 3.06
C ALA A 133 -1.21 10.50 3.50
N ALA A 134 -1.31 9.50 2.62
CA ALA A 134 -0.48 8.30 2.66
C ALA A 134 0.08 8.08 1.25
N TYR A 135 1.34 7.70 1.12
CA TYR A 135 1.94 7.51 -0.19
C TYR A 135 2.94 6.36 -0.23
N MET A 136 3.07 5.79 -1.42
CA MET A 136 4.15 4.88 -1.79
C MET A 136 4.79 5.36 -3.07
N GLU A 137 6.10 5.55 -3.04
CA GLU A 137 6.88 5.96 -4.20
C GLU A 137 8.16 5.14 -4.29
N LEU A 138 8.45 4.60 -5.47
CA LEU A 138 9.58 3.68 -5.70
C LEU A 138 9.52 2.46 -4.75
N CYS A 139 8.32 1.94 -4.51
CA CYS A 139 8.12 0.85 -3.56
C CYS A 139 7.73 -0.45 -4.26
N ASN A 140 8.10 -1.55 -3.61
CA ASN A 140 7.63 -2.88 -3.94
C ASN A 140 6.77 -3.39 -2.77
N LEU A 141 5.47 -3.54 -2.98
CA LEU A 141 4.52 -3.99 -1.97
C LEU A 141 3.92 -5.33 -2.34
N TYR A 142 4.20 -6.34 -1.53
CA TYR A 142 3.53 -7.64 -1.58
C TYR A 142 2.50 -7.75 -0.46
N VAL A 143 1.28 -8.15 -0.82
CA VAL A 143 0.21 -8.41 0.14
C VAL A 143 -0.42 -9.76 -0.17
N GLU A 144 -0.40 -10.66 0.80
CA GLU A 144 -1.11 -11.93 0.75
C GLU A 144 -2.19 -11.99 1.83
N ASN A 145 -3.45 -12.12 1.42
CA ASN A 145 -4.55 -12.43 2.34
C ASN A 145 -4.79 -13.93 2.35
N THR A 146 -4.57 -14.55 3.51
CA THR A 146 -4.74 -15.99 3.71
C THR A 146 -6.09 -16.35 4.32
N ASN A 147 -6.95 -15.37 4.65
CA ASN A 147 -8.24 -15.60 5.29
C ASN A 147 -9.41 -15.12 4.42
N SER A 148 -10.12 -16.08 3.82
CA SER A 148 -11.27 -15.85 2.93
C SER A 148 -12.48 -15.13 3.59
N ASN A 149 -12.48 -14.95 4.89
CA ASN A 149 -13.62 -14.36 5.61
C ASN A 149 -13.41 -12.91 6.02
N LYS A 150 -12.29 -12.29 5.68
CA LYS A 150 -11.97 -10.94 6.13
C LYS A 150 -11.34 -10.09 5.04
N TYR A 151 -11.51 -8.81 5.19
CA TYR A 151 -11.27 -7.78 4.18
C TYR A 151 -9.91 -7.15 4.35
N THR A 152 -9.28 -6.88 3.23
CA THR A 152 -8.00 -6.16 3.20
C THR A 152 -8.16 -4.99 2.23
N TRP A 153 -7.94 -3.77 2.70
CA TRP A 153 -8.17 -2.57 1.90
C TRP A 153 -6.97 -1.64 1.87
N PHE A 154 -6.83 -0.96 0.75
CA PHE A 154 -6.20 0.35 0.76
C PHE A 154 -7.31 1.38 0.96
N ASN A 155 -7.25 2.19 1.98
CA ASN A 155 -8.34 3.11 2.29
C ASN A 155 -7.86 4.54 2.46
N VAL A 156 -8.62 5.43 1.88
CA VAL A 156 -8.52 6.86 2.12
C VAL A 156 -9.77 7.28 2.88
N TRP A 157 -9.61 7.77 4.08
CA TRP A 157 -10.72 8.21 4.91
C TRP A 157 -10.44 9.58 5.53
N GLY A 158 -11.48 10.43 5.52
CA GLY A 158 -11.43 11.74 6.08
C GLY A 158 -11.57 12.84 5.02
N LYS A 159 -11.67 14.06 5.47
CA LYS A 159 -11.81 15.24 4.61
C LYS A 159 -10.43 15.60 4.06
N GLU A 160 -10.32 15.77 2.74
CA GLU A 160 -9.07 16.20 2.08
C GLU A 160 -7.90 15.22 2.24
N SER A 161 -8.21 13.91 2.30
CA SER A 161 -7.18 12.87 2.38
C SER A 161 -6.81 12.35 1.01
N ASP A 162 -5.52 12.12 0.78
CA ASP A 162 -5.00 11.65 -0.48
C ASP A 162 -4.17 10.38 -0.31
N CYS A 163 -4.31 9.45 -1.23
CA CYS A 163 -3.46 8.28 -1.31
C CYS A 163 -2.75 8.22 -2.67
N TYR A 164 -1.43 8.16 -2.65
CA TYR A 164 -0.62 8.16 -3.86
C TYR A 164 0.22 6.90 -3.96
N PHE A 165 0.19 6.28 -5.15
CA PHE A 165 1.11 5.22 -5.55
C PHE A 165 1.82 5.67 -6.81
N LYS A 166 3.15 5.76 -6.78
CA LYS A 166 3.95 6.19 -7.93
C LYS A 166 5.16 5.30 -8.11
N ASN A 167 5.46 4.95 -9.37
CA ASN A 167 6.63 4.16 -9.73
C ASN A 167 6.79 2.93 -8.83
N SER A 168 5.68 2.20 -8.58
CA SER A 168 5.65 1.15 -7.57
C SER A 168 5.09 -0.15 -8.13
N LEU A 169 5.60 -1.28 -7.61
CA LEU A 169 5.06 -2.60 -7.85
C LEU A 169 4.12 -2.99 -6.70
N LEU A 170 2.91 -3.40 -7.05
CA LEU A 170 1.92 -3.96 -6.13
C LEU A 170 1.63 -5.40 -6.52
N THR A 171 2.06 -6.34 -5.70
CA THR A 171 1.73 -7.76 -5.87
C THR A 171 0.68 -8.15 -4.85
N LEU A 172 -0.49 -8.58 -5.35
CA LEU A 172 -1.67 -8.87 -4.55
C LEU A 172 -2.05 -10.34 -4.71
N LYS A 173 -2.27 -11.03 -3.59
CA LYS A 173 -2.60 -12.45 -3.62
C LYS A 173 -3.69 -12.82 -2.62
N GLY A 174 -4.63 -13.65 -3.06
CA GLY A 174 -5.70 -14.19 -2.23
C GLY A 174 -7.02 -13.43 -2.32
N ASP A 175 -7.89 -13.62 -1.34
CA ASP A 175 -9.21 -12.99 -1.24
C ASP A 175 -9.11 -11.53 -0.78
N ILE A 176 -8.42 -10.70 -1.55
CA ILE A 176 -8.27 -9.29 -1.23
C ILE A 176 -9.48 -8.53 -1.77
N GLY A 177 -10.09 -7.71 -0.94
CA GLY A 177 -11.20 -6.84 -1.35
C GLY A 177 -12.59 -7.45 -1.30
N LYS A 178 -12.78 -8.64 -0.74
CA LYS A 178 -14.10 -9.20 -0.52
C LYS A 178 -14.88 -8.39 0.49
N SER A 179 -15.97 -7.75 0.10
CA SER A 179 -16.81 -6.98 1.01
C SER A 179 -18.29 -7.23 0.83
N ASN A 180 -19.05 -7.02 1.89
CA ASN A 180 -20.50 -7.06 1.87
C ASN A 180 -21.09 -5.87 1.08
N GLY A 181 -20.80 -5.81 -0.20
CA GLY A 181 -21.57 -5.00 -1.16
C GLY A 181 -20.99 -3.68 -1.65
N ASN A 182 -19.86 -3.18 -1.11
CA ASN A 182 -19.30 -1.93 -1.62
C ASN A 182 -17.78 -1.97 -1.63
N SER A 183 -17.23 -1.83 -2.83
CA SER A 183 -15.83 -1.50 -3.15
C SER A 183 -14.71 -2.42 -2.70
N LEU A 184 -13.71 -2.43 -3.52
CA LEU A 184 -12.59 -3.27 -3.57
C LEU A 184 -11.31 -2.65 -3.08
N LEU A 185 -10.29 -2.87 -3.82
CA LEU A 185 -8.92 -2.73 -3.45
C LEU A 185 -8.51 -1.35 -2.97
N PHE A 186 -9.09 -0.32 -3.52
CA PHE A 186 -8.65 1.05 -3.28
C PHE A 186 -9.85 1.95 -3.06
N ILE A 187 -9.95 2.50 -1.88
CA ILE A 187 -10.85 3.58 -1.48
C ILE A 187 -12.28 3.17 -1.13
N ARG A 188 -12.56 3.30 0.14
CA ARG A 188 -13.89 3.61 0.60
C ARG A 188 -13.96 5.09 0.95
N ASP A 189 -14.58 5.89 0.10
CA ASP A 189 -15.02 7.21 0.49
C ASP A 189 -16.28 7.08 1.35
N GLY A 190 -16.15 7.34 2.63
CA GLY A 190 -17.31 7.34 3.51
C GLY A 190 -17.93 8.71 3.69
N TYR A 191 -17.21 9.81 3.41
CA TYR A 191 -17.65 11.12 3.91
C TYR A 191 -17.27 12.36 3.09
N SER A 192 -16.47 12.27 2.04
CA SER A 192 -16.04 13.47 1.33
C SER A 192 -15.85 13.29 -0.16
N SER A 193 -16.32 14.26 -0.94
CA SER A 193 -16.10 14.41 -2.37
C SER A 193 -14.67 14.86 -2.75
N SER A 194 -13.75 14.96 -1.79
CA SER A 194 -12.40 15.51 -1.97
C SER A 194 -11.27 14.51 -1.80
N ASN A 195 -11.54 13.24 -1.57
CA ASN A 195 -10.52 12.21 -1.42
C ASN A 195 -10.04 11.70 -2.78
N PHE A 196 -8.73 11.43 -2.90
CA PHE A 196 -8.11 10.99 -4.14
C PHE A 196 -7.36 9.68 -3.96
N LEU A 197 -7.51 8.80 -4.94
CA LEU A 197 -6.49 7.82 -5.26
C LEU A 197 -5.76 8.27 -6.52
N VAL A 198 -4.46 8.39 -6.46
CA VAL A 198 -3.61 8.59 -7.62
C VAL A 198 -2.65 7.42 -7.74
N MET A 199 -2.74 6.69 -8.85
CA MET A 199 -1.76 5.68 -9.23
C MET A 199 -1.06 6.13 -10.51
N LYS A 200 0.26 6.23 -10.46
CA LYS A 200 1.05 6.67 -11.60
C LYS A 200 2.25 5.76 -11.82
N ASP A 201 2.39 5.28 -13.05
CA ASP A 201 3.53 4.45 -13.46
C ASP A 201 3.74 3.24 -12.52
N CYS A 202 2.63 2.53 -12.21
CA CYS A 202 2.63 1.38 -11.31
C CYS A 202 2.41 0.09 -12.08
N LEU A 203 3.05 -0.99 -11.63
CA LEU A 203 2.74 -2.35 -12.04
C LEU A 203 1.91 -3.03 -10.96
N ILE A 204 0.77 -3.60 -11.34
CA ILE A 204 -0.12 -4.36 -10.45
C ILE A 204 -0.15 -5.80 -10.92
N GLU A 205 0.30 -6.72 -10.07
CA GLU A 205 0.40 -8.14 -10.37
C GLU A 205 -0.30 -9.01 -9.34
N GLY A 206 -0.42 -10.30 -9.64
CA GLY A 206 -0.88 -11.31 -8.73
C GLY A 206 -2.18 -11.96 -9.16
N ARG A 207 -3.00 -12.37 -8.19
CA ARG A 207 -4.28 -13.04 -8.44
C ARG A 207 -5.28 -12.72 -7.34
N LEU A 208 -6.47 -12.30 -7.75
CA LEU A 208 -7.63 -12.16 -6.87
C LEU A 208 -8.71 -13.17 -7.26
N TYR A 209 -9.48 -13.62 -6.28
CA TYR A 209 -10.58 -14.55 -6.53
C TYR A 209 -11.73 -14.35 -5.54
N GLY A 210 -12.94 -14.74 -5.96
CA GLY A 210 -14.13 -14.72 -5.12
C GLY A 210 -14.70 -13.33 -4.85
N VAL A 211 -14.29 -12.30 -5.59
CA VAL A 211 -14.81 -10.94 -5.43
C VAL A 211 -16.03 -10.72 -6.34
N THR A 212 -17.11 -10.23 -5.75
CA THR A 212 -18.41 -10.08 -6.41
C THR A 212 -18.81 -8.62 -6.63
N ASN A 213 -17.86 -7.73 -6.82
CA ASN A 213 -18.10 -6.30 -7.01
C ASN A 213 -18.06 -5.88 -8.48
N SER A 214 -18.59 -4.70 -8.78
CA SER A 214 -18.64 -4.19 -10.15
C SER A 214 -17.33 -3.58 -10.63
N ASN A 215 -16.50 -3.07 -9.71
CA ASN A 215 -15.24 -2.38 -10.04
C ASN A 215 -14.06 -3.03 -9.33
N PHE A 216 -12.94 -3.15 -10.04
CA PHE A 216 -11.68 -3.58 -9.45
C PHE A 216 -11.05 -2.47 -8.60
N LEU A 217 -10.98 -1.25 -9.15
CA LEU A 217 -10.61 -0.05 -8.41
C LEU A 217 -11.85 0.79 -8.21
N ASP A 218 -12.22 1.06 -6.96
CA ASP A 218 -13.33 1.95 -6.67
C ASP A 218 -12.82 3.28 -6.15
N GLY A 219 -13.15 4.34 -6.82
CA GLY A 219 -12.83 5.71 -6.44
C GLY A 219 -13.93 6.38 -5.59
N GLY A 220 -14.88 5.60 -5.06
CA GLY A 220 -16.04 6.16 -4.37
C GLY A 220 -16.85 7.10 -5.27
N ASN A 221 -17.50 8.09 -4.67
CA ASN A 221 -18.23 9.12 -5.41
C ASN A 221 -17.34 10.24 -5.96
N SER A 222 -16.01 10.18 -5.76
CA SER A 222 -15.14 11.25 -6.24
C SER A 222 -14.71 10.99 -7.68
N ASN A 223 -15.09 11.90 -8.57
CA ASN A 223 -14.58 11.96 -9.94
C ASN A 223 -13.08 12.33 -10.03
N LYS A 224 -12.31 12.12 -8.96
CA LYS A 224 -10.95 12.65 -8.82
C LYS A 224 -9.87 11.57 -8.73
N SER A 225 -10.25 10.30 -8.59
CA SER A 225 -9.29 9.20 -8.65
C SER A 225 -8.77 9.05 -10.07
N ALA A 226 -7.46 8.97 -10.22
CA ALA A 226 -6.80 8.87 -11.51
C ALA A 226 -5.76 7.76 -11.53
N THR A 227 -5.77 6.96 -12.58
CA THR A 227 -4.72 6.00 -12.89
C THR A 227 -4.04 6.41 -14.20
N THR A 228 -2.71 6.47 -14.20
CA THR A 228 -1.94 6.99 -15.32
C THR A 228 -0.70 6.16 -15.52
N GLY A 229 -0.50 5.62 -16.71
CA GLY A 229 0.69 4.83 -17.02
C GLY A 229 0.81 3.53 -16.21
N CYS A 230 -0.30 2.96 -15.73
CA CYS A 230 -0.27 1.73 -14.95
C CYS A 230 -0.38 0.49 -15.84
N VAL A 231 0.30 -0.58 -15.43
CA VAL A 231 0.22 -1.91 -16.05
C VAL A 231 -0.52 -2.84 -15.11
N TYR A 232 -1.61 -3.43 -15.58
CA TYR A 232 -2.43 -4.38 -14.84
C TYR A 232 -2.18 -5.79 -15.38
N ASN A 233 -1.26 -6.52 -14.73
CA ASN A 233 -0.93 -7.91 -15.01
C ASN A 233 -1.45 -8.82 -13.88
N ILE A 234 -2.70 -8.64 -13.50
CA ILE A 234 -3.33 -9.31 -12.38
C ILE A 234 -4.46 -10.23 -12.86
N ASP A 235 -4.47 -11.48 -12.37
CA ASP A 235 -5.50 -12.45 -12.68
C ASP A 235 -6.80 -12.11 -11.93
N LEU A 236 -7.79 -11.69 -12.70
CA LEU A 236 -9.11 -11.31 -12.25
C LEU A 236 -10.20 -12.27 -12.77
N THR A 237 -9.85 -13.37 -13.43
CA THR A 237 -10.78 -14.26 -14.15
C THR A 237 -11.86 -14.89 -13.27
N GLU A 238 -11.57 -15.13 -12.00
CA GLU A 238 -12.51 -15.72 -11.03
C GLU A 238 -13.36 -14.68 -10.27
N ASN A 239 -13.47 -13.46 -10.81
CA ASN A 239 -14.21 -12.37 -10.18
C ASN A 239 -15.35 -11.89 -11.08
N THR A 240 -16.28 -11.11 -10.52
CA THR A 240 -17.42 -10.55 -11.25
C THR A 240 -17.26 -9.07 -11.59
N PHE A 241 -16.02 -8.60 -11.71
CA PHE A 241 -15.75 -7.22 -12.10
C PHE A 241 -16.30 -6.90 -13.48
N SER A 242 -17.00 -5.80 -13.62
CA SER A 242 -17.48 -5.30 -14.91
C SER A 242 -16.58 -4.21 -15.50
N LYS A 243 -15.72 -3.59 -14.68
CA LYS A 243 -14.74 -2.58 -15.09
C LYS A 243 -13.56 -2.46 -14.11
N ILE A 244 -12.46 -1.87 -14.55
CA ILE A 244 -11.29 -1.64 -13.70
C ILE A 244 -11.55 -0.52 -12.69
N GLY A 245 -12.06 0.62 -13.12
CA GLY A 245 -12.35 1.74 -12.21
C GLY A 245 -12.97 2.94 -12.93
N ASN A 246 -13.03 4.07 -12.22
CA ASN A 246 -13.48 5.33 -12.81
C ASN A 246 -12.33 6.01 -13.55
N ASP A 247 -12.46 6.11 -14.86
CA ASP A 247 -11.42 6.61 -15.76
C ASP A 247 -11.46 8.12 -15.90
N ASN A 248 -10.80 8.82 -14.98
CA ASN A 248 -10.59 10.27 -15.10
C ASN A 248 -9.19 10.64 -15.59
N SER A 249 -8.37 9.65 -15.98
CA SER A 249 -7.01 9.88 -16.42
C SER A 249 -6.93 10.26 -17.90
N GLY A 250 -6.03 11.18 -18.23
CA GLY A 250 -5.72 11.57 -19.60
C GLY A 250 -4.80 10.62 -20.38
N THR A 251 -4.19 9.61 -19.74
CA THR A 251 -3.21 8.69 -20.31
C THR A 251 -3.69 7.26 -20.32
N VAL A 252 -3.17 6.51 -21.29
CA VAL A 252 -3.52 5.10 -21.48
C VAL A 252 -2.84 4.24 -20.43
N ASN A 253 -3.62 3.31 -19.87
CA ASN A 253 -3.12 2.23 -19.04
C ASN A 253 -3.03 0.95 -19.87
N ILE A 254 -2.22 -0.02 -19.45
CA ILE A 254 -2.09 -1.33 -20.11
C ILE A 254 -2.74 -2.39 -19.25
N VAL A 255 -3.44 -3.31 -19.89
CA VAL A 255 -4.15 -4.40 -19.21
C VAL A 255 -3.89 -5.73 -19.90
N ASN A 256 -3.59 -6.75 -19.13
CA ASN A 256 -3.51 -8.12 -19.61
C ASN A 256 -4.91 -8.64 -19.95
N LYS A 257 -5.22 -8.74 -21.24
CA LYS A 257 -6.53 -9.17 -21.72
C LYS A 257 -6.88 -10.62 -21.35
N ASP A 258 -5.86 -11.46 -21.19
CA ASP A 258 -6.04 -12.90 -20.95
C ASP A 258 -6.38 -13.19 -19.47
N LEU A 259 -6.24 -12.20 -18.60
CA LEU A 259 -6.46 -12.28 -17.16
C LEU A 259 -7.71 -11.53 -16.68
N LEU A 260 -8.59 -11.13 -17.61
CA LEU A 260 -9.82 -10.40 -17.31
C LEU A 260 -11.05 -11.33 -17.23
N PRO A 261 -12.05 -10.99 -16.42
CA PRO A 261 -13.36 -11.61 -16.47
C PRO A 261 -14.01 -11.42 -17.86
N THR A 262 -14.73 -12.42 -18.33
CA THR A 262 -15.37 -12.43 -19.67
C THR A 262 -16.41 -11.34 -19.87
N ASN A 263 -16.98 -10.80 -18.80
CA ASN A 263 -18.00 -9.74 -18.80
C ASN A 263 -17.45 -8.34 -18.55
N MET A 264 -16.12 -8.17 -18.44
CA MET A 264 -15.52 -6.87 -18.20
C MET A 264 -15.55 -6.00 -19.45
N THR A 265 -16.05 -4.78 -19.30
CA THR A 265 -16.01 -3.74 -20.32
C THR A 265 -14.95 -2.72 -19.97
N LEU A 266 -14.03 -2.48 -20.88
CA LEU A 266 -12.97 -1.48 -20.73
C LEU A 266 -13.25 -0.27 -21.63
N SER A 267 -12.90 0.90 -21.14
CA SER A 267 -12.92 2.14 -21.91
C SER A 267 -11.68 2.25 -22.81
N ASP A 268 -11.65 3.26 -23.66
CA ASP A 268 -10.52 3.60 -24.53
C ASP A 268 -9.24 4.04 -23.77
N LYS A 269 -9.33 4.15 -22.46
CA LYS A 269 -8.20 4.43 -21.57
C LYS A 269 -7.35 3.20 -21.24
N TYR A 270 -7.76 2.03 -21.70
CA TYR A 270 -7.05 0.78 -21.48
C TYR A 270 -6.63 0.16 -22.80
N GLN A 271 -5.33 -0.07 -22.93
CA GLN A 271 -4.79 -0.83 -24.06
C GLN A 271 -4.65 -2.30 -23.65
N LEU A 272 -5.28 -3.17 -24.45
CA LEU A 272 -5.27 -4.60 -24.22
C LEU A 272 -4.02 -5.24 -24.82
N VAL A 273 -3.26 -5.96 -23.98
CA VAL A 273 -2.04 -6.67 -24.35
C VAL A 273 -2.14 -8.12 -23.88
N SER A 274 -1.57 -9.06 -24.62
CA SER A 274 -1.58 -10.48 -24.24
C SER A 274 -0.65 -10.76 -23.04
N SER A 275 -0.86 -11.91 -22.40
CA SER A 275 0.03 -12.36 -21.32
C SER A 275 1.50 -12.54 -21.77
N GLU A 276 1.71 -12.87 -23.04
CA GLU A 276 3.03 -13.05 -23.63
C GLU A 276 3.77 -11.71 -23.79
N ASP A 277 3.02 -10.64 -24.05
CA ASP A 277 3.57 -9.34 -24.44
C ASP A 277 3.56 -8.29 -23.32
N ILE A 278 2.75 -8.47 -22.26
CA ILE A 278 2.46 -7.40 -21.29
C ILE A 278 3.67 -6.95 -20.48
N LEU A 279 4.67 -7.82 -20.29
CA LEU A 279 5.93 -7.51 -19.63
C LEU A 279 7.10 -7.42 -20.61
N ASN A 280 6.83 -7.42 -21.93
CA ASN A 280 7.87 -7.26 -22.93
C ASN A 280 8.39 -5.81 -22.92
N PRO A 281 9.70 -5.61 -22.66
CA PRO A 281 10.29 -4.28 -22.58
C PRO A 281 10.12 -3.44 -23.85
N ASP A 282 10.21 -4.05 -25.04
CA ASP A 282 10.06 -3.33 -26.31
C ASP A 282 8.64 -2.84 -26.51
N ILE A 283 7.65 -3.66 -26.12
CA ILE A 283 6.24 -3.28 -26.19
C ILE A 283 5.95 -2.19 -25.17
N LEU A 284 6.36 -2.35 -23.93
CA LEU A 284 6.18 -1.34 -22.88
C LEU A 284 6.82 0.00 -23.29
N THR A 285 8.03 -0.03 -23.82
CA THR A 285 8.73 1.16 -24.32
C THR A 285 7.97 1.81 -25.49
N SER A 286 7.49 1.02 -26.45
CA SER A 286 6.71 1.55 -27.59
C SER A 286 5.40 2.23 -27.17
N LEU A 287 4.87 1.85 -26.00
CA LEU A 287 3.69 2.40 -25.39
C LEU A 287 3.99 3.58 -24.44
N GLY A 288 5.25 3.99 -24.34
CA GLY A 288 5.69 5.13 -23.53
C GLY A 288 5.92 4.80 -22.03
N PHE A 289 6.03 3.52 -21.68
CA PHE A 289 6.35 3.11 -20.31
C PHE A 289 7.85 3.06 -20.09
N PRO A 290 8.38 3.69 -19.03
CA PRO A 290 9.78 3.58 -18.69
C PRO A 290 10.08 2.17 -18.17
N VAL A 291 10.81 1.38 -18.95
CA VAL A 291 11.20 0.00 -18.57
C VAL A 291 12.46 -0.03 -17.71
N SER A 292 13.03 1.11 -17.42
CA SER A 292 14.43 1.16 -17.00
C SER A 292 14.69 1.02 -15.51
N GLU A 293 13.76 0.77 -14.61
CA GLU A 293 14.12 0.71 -13.17
C GLU A 293 13.16 -0.11 -12.27
N VAL A 294 12.44 -1.08 -12.81
CA VAL A 294 11.74 -2.05 -11.96
C VAL A 294 12.53 -3.36 -11.93
N VAL A 295 13.54 -3.41 -11.11
CA VAL A 295 14.24 -4.65 -10.72
C VAL A 295 14.18 -4.76 -9.21
#